data_23e33888c273045edf4fbc116e18e49f
#
_entry.id   23e33888c273045edf4fbc116e18e49f
#
_cell.length_a   1.000
_cell.length_b   1.000
_cell.length_c   1.000
_cell.angle_alpha   90.00
_cell.angle_beta   90.00
_cell.angle_gamma   90.00
#
_symmetry.space_group_name_H-M   'P 1'
#
loop_
_entity.id
_entity.type
_entity.pdbx_description
1 polymer ?
#
loop_
_entity_poly.entity_id
_entity_poly.type
_entity_poly.pdbx_seq_one_letter_code
_entity_poly.pdbx_strand_id
1 'polypeptide(L)'
;FLKPIFDSKNTKYIDESRNMLAFIQANILVLLHPFIPFFTEKVWLDFKFNNYFKTSLMFKDWNILKYSNFNKSYNKIDWLISFVTSIRSTKVELNVSPGSFIDICTNELNSEKTSIIENNLSVFKRLGRVSNVSSSELDKNGVKIIVGGETITLYFDQNLDLNEQKKKIINKVKDLDQRIIGINSKLKNKSFLKNAPKQIVQKEKKALMEHKIELKKLNSILNSIKN
;
A
#
# COMPACT_ATOMS: atom_id res chain seq x y z
N PHE A 1 3.34 5.86 -7.57
CA PHE A 1 4.57 6.68 -7.44
C PHE A 1 4.81 7.58 -8.66
N LEU A 2 4.46 7.17 -9.89
CA LEU A 2 4.68 7.99 -11.09
C LEU A 2 3.76 9.21 -11.19
N LYS A 3 2.53 9.12 -10.70
CA LYS A 3 1.54 10.20 -10.81
C LYS A 3 2.01 11.56 -10.22
N PRO A 4 2.70 11.62 -9.08
CA PRO A 4 3.23 12.88 -8.56
C PRO A 4 4.26 13.55 -9.48
N ILE A 5 4.95 12.77 -10.33
CA ILE A 5 5.95 13.29 -11.25
C ILE A 5 5.31 14.19 -12.30
N PHE A 6 4.11 13.85 -12.79
CA PHE A 6 3.40 14.63 -13.81
C PHE A 6 2.95 16.01 -13.31
N ASP A 7 2.80 16.16 -11.99
CA ASP A 7 2.39 17.43 -11.36
C ASP A 7 3.59 18.24 -10.86
N SER A 8 4.81 17.69 -10.99
CA SER A 8 6.03 18.36 -10.53
C SER A 8 6.41 19.51 -11.45
N LYS A 9 6.82 20.63 -10.86
CA LYS A 9 7.44 21.75 -11.60
C LYS A 9 8.97 21.61 -11.71
N ASN A 10 9.58 20.62 -11.06
CA ASN A 10 11.00 20.36 -11.08
C ASN A 10 11.38 19.55 -12.32
N THR A 11 11.88 20.22 -13.35
CA THR A 11 12.27 19.60 -14.62
C THR A 11 13.34 18.52 -14.45
N LYS A 12 14.33 18.72 -13.60
CA LYS A 12 15.40 17.76 -13.31
C LYS A 12 14.81 16.45 -12.76
N TYR A 13 13.89 16.53 -11.80
CA TYR A 13 13.22 15.38 -11.22
C TYR A 13 12.36 14.63 -12.26
N ILE A 14 11.69 15.37 -13.14
CA ILE A 14 10.92 14.80 -14.25
C ILE A 14 11.84 14.03 -15.20
N ASP A 15 12.96 14.62 -15.61
CA ASP A 15 13.87 14.01 -16.57
C ASP A 15 14.60 12.79 -15.98
N GLU A 16 15.05 12.84 -14.74
CA GLU A 16 15.62 11.69 -14.04
C GLU A 16 14.59 10.52 -13.96
N SER A 17 13.34 10.84 -13.67
CA SER A 17 12.28 9.84 -13.59
C SER A 17 11.93 9.24 -14.96
N ARG A 18 11.90 10.06 -16.02
CA ARG A 18 11.70 9.60 -17.39
C ARG A 18 12.83 8.71 -17.86
N ASN A 19 14.07 9.09 -17.58
CA ASN A 19 15.25 8.28 -17.92
C ASN A 19 15.22 6.93 -17.22
N MET A 20 14.87 6.90 -15.92
CA MET A 20 14.73 5.66 -15.17
C MET A 20 13.61 4.77 -15.74
N LEU A 21 12.46 5.36 -16.09
CA LEU A 21 11.36 4.61 -16.72
C LEU A 21 11.75 4.04 -18.08
N ALA A 22 12.42 4.82 -18.91
CA ALA A 22 12.92 4.36 -20.21
C ALA A 22 13.93 3.20 -20.04
N PHE A 23 14.83 3.33 -19.07
CA PHE A 23 15.77 2.27 -18.73
C PHE A 23 15.07 0.98 -18.31
N ILE A 24 14.10 1.07 -17.38
CA ILE A 24 13.34 -0.11 -16.93
C ILE A 24 12.55 -0.72 -18.09
N GLN A 25 11.88 0.09 -18.90
CA GLN A 25 11.09 -0.36 -20.03
C GLN A 25 11.97 -1.09 -21.06
N ALA A 26 13.13 -0.52 -21.41
CA ALA A 26 14.07 -1.16 -22.35
C ALA A 26 14.49 -2.54 -21.85
N ASN A 27 14.83 -2.68 -20.55
CA ASN A 27 15.21 -3.97 -19.97
C ASN A 27 14.04 -4.97 -19.96
N ILE A 28 12.82 -4.53 -19.66
CA ILE A 28 11.63 -5.39 -19.73
C ILE A 28 11.43 -5.89 -21.16
N LEU A 29 11.61 -5.05 -22.19
CA LEU A 29 11.48 -5.45 -23.58
C LEU A 29 12.52 -6.50 -23.97
N VAL A 30 13.78 -6.34 -23.52
CA VAL A 30 14.84 -7.35 -23.72
C VAL A 30 14.43 -8.70 -23.10
N LEU A 31 13.92 -8.70 -21.87
CA LEU A 31 13.50 -9.93 -21.17
C LEU A 31 12.28 -10.60 -21.83
N LEU A 32 11.37 -9.83 -22.37
CA LEU A 32 10.15 -10.35 -23.03
C LEU A 32 10.37 -10.75 -24.48
N HIS A 33 11.43 -10.27 -25.14
CA HIS A 33 11.65 -10.46 -26.56
C HIS A 33 11.63 -11.94 -27.01
N PRO A 34 12.20 -12.90 -26.28
CA PRO A 34 12.15 -14.32 -26.67
C PRO A 34 10.73 -14.90 -26.71
N PHE A 35 9.78 -14.33 -25.98
CA PHE A 35 8.40 -14.82 -25.88
C PHE A 35 7.44 -14.14 -26.84
N ILE A 36 7.61 -12.82 -27.06
CA ILE A 36 6.72 -12.00 -27.89
C ILE A 36 7.51 -11.07 -28.81
N PRO A 37 8.34 -11.59 -29.74
CA PRO A 37 9.34 -10.81 -30.48
C PRO A 37 8.73 -9.68 -31.31
N PHE A 38 7.65 -9.91 -32.03
CA PHE A 38 7.04 -8.90 -32.92
C PHE A 38 6.49 -7.70 -32.13
N PHE A 39 5.85 -7.95 -31.01
CA PHE A 39 5.31 -6.89 -30.16
C PHE A 39 6.43 -6.06 -29.53
N THR A 40 7.43 -6.72 -28.97
CA THR A 40 8.53 -6.03 -28.28
C THR A 40 9.40 -5.24 -29.24
N GLU A 41 9.67 -5.76 -30.46
CA GLU A 41 10.38 -5.01 -31.51
C GLU A 41 9.59 -3.78 -31.94
N LYS A 42 8.25 -3.91 -32.13
CA LYS A 42 7.39 -2.77 -32.46
C LYS A 42 7.46 -1.68 -31.40
N VAL A 43 7.34 -2.05 -30.13
CA VAL A 43 7.43 -1.10 -29.00
C VAL A 43 8.82 -0.45 -28.94
N TRP A 44 9.90 -1.23 -29.18
CA TRP A 44 11.26 -0.73 -29.21
C TRP A 44 11.46 0.37 -30.27
N LEU A 45 10.88 0.18 -31.46
CA LEU A 45 10.92 1.16 -32.54
C LEU A 45 10.06 2.38 -32.24
N ASP A 46 8.84 2.20 -31.72
CA ASP A 46 7.91 3.29 -31.42
C ASP A 46 8.45 4.24 -30.33
N PHE A 47 9.16 3.69 -29.33
CA PHE A 47 9.86 4.48 -28.32
C PHE A 47 11.25 4.97 -28.75
N LYS A 48 11.66 4.68 -29.99
CA LYS A 48 12.95 5.09 -30.59
C LYS A 48 14.17 4.58 -29.80
N PHE A 49 14.04 3.45 -29.11
CA PHE A 49 15.17 2.83 -28.41
C PHE A 49 16.27 2.40 -29.36
N ASN A 50 15.94 2.03 -30.62
CA ASN A 50 16.91 1.76 -31.68
C ASN A 50 17.84 2.95 -31.93
N ASN A 51 17.34 4.19 -31.83
CA ASN A 51 18.16 5.39 -32.01
C ASN A 51 19.09 5.62 -30.82
N TYR A 52 18.63 5.34 -29.61
CA TYR A 52 19.40 5.48 -28.38
C TYR A 52 20.48 4.39 -28.26
N PHE A 53 20.10 3.13 -28.43
CA PHE A 53 21.01 1.97 -28.28
C PHE A 53 21.79 1.63 -29.57
N LYS A 54 21.50 2.29 -30.69
CA LYS A 54 22.10 2.05 -32.00
C LYS A 54 21.99 0.61 -32.52
N THR A 55 20.93 -0.09 -32.09
CA THR A 55 20.66 -1.48 -32.47
C THR A 55 19.17 -1.80 -32.41
N SER A 56 18.70 -2.78 -33.18
CA SER A 56 17.37 -3.34 -32.98
C SER A 56 17.35 -4.24 -31.74
N LEU A 57 16.17 -4.52 -31.20
CA LEU A 57 16.04 -5.33 -30.01
C LEU A 57 16.55 -6.76 -30.21
N MET A 58 16.36 -7.30 -31.41
CA MET A 58 16.84 -8.65 -31.81
C MET A 58 18.35 -8.85 -31.59
N PHE A 59 19.13 -7.80 -31.79
CA PHE A 59 20.61 -7.86 -31.63
C PHE A 59 21.09 -7.27 -30.29
N LYS A 60 20.16 -6.99 -29.39
CA LYS A 60 20.51 -6.47 -28.07
C LYS A 60 20.97 -7.61 -27.16
N ASP A 61 22.17 -7.46 -26.59
CA ASP A 61 22.70 -8.44 -25.66
C ASP A 61 21.78 -8.62 -24.45
N TRP A 62 21.64 -9.86 -24.01
CA TRP A 62 20.99 -10.21 -22.78
C TRP A 62 21.87 -9.81 -21.57
N ASN A 63 21.80 -8.54 -21.23
CA ASN A 63 22.57 -8.04 -20.09
C ASN A 63 21.87 -8.41 -18.78
N ILE A 64 22.51 -9.27 -18.00
CA ILE A 64 22.12 -9.45 -16.60
C ILE A 64 22.49 -8.16 -15.87
N LEU A 65 21.49 -7.43 -15.44
CA LEU A 65 21.70 -6.21 -14.65
C LEU A 65 22.46 -6.59 -13.37
N LYS A 66 23.64 -6.06 -13.21
CA LYS A 66 24.36 -6.14 -11.94
C LYS A 66 23.71 -5.16 -10.98
N TYR A 67 22.98 -5.68 -10.02
CA TYR A 67 22.36 -4.87 -8.99
C TYR A 67 23.39 -4.48 -7.93
N SER A 68 23.50 -3.18 -7.66
CA SER A 68 24.10 -2.72 -6.42
C SER A 68 23.12 -2.95 -5.26
N ASN A 69 23.63 -2.99 -4.03
CA ASN A 69 22.80 -3.18 -2.86
C ASN A 69 21.95 -1.93 -2.59
N PHE A 70 20.68 -1.96 -2.95
CA PHE A 70 19.70 -0.88 -2.74
C PHE A 70 18.86 -1.05 -1.47
N ASN A 71 19.25 -1.92 -0.52
CA ASN A 71 18.46 -2.27 0.64
C ASN A 71 17.96 -1.03 1.41
N LYS A 72 18.80 -0.01 1.57
CA LYS A 72 18.41 1.23 2.27
C LYS A 72 17.27 1.97 1.54
N SER A 73 17.38 2.11 0.22
CA SER A 73 16.32 2.76 -0.59
C SER A 73 15.07 1.90 -0.68
N TYR A 74 15.23 0.58 -0.78
CA TYR A 74 14.14 -0.37 -0.75
C TYR A 74 13.33 -0.24 0.54
N ASN A 75 13.97 -0.29 1.71
CA ASN A 75 13.29 -0.18 2.99
C ASN A 75 12.53 1.15 3.16
N LYS A 76 13.08 2.25 2.63
CA LYS A 76 12.39 3.55 2.64
C LYS A 76 11.10 3.53 1.80
N ILE A 77 11.18 2.97 0.58
CA ILE A 77 10.03 2.86 -0.32
C ILE A 77 8.99 1.89 0.23
N ASP A 78 9.42 0.75 0.78
CA ASP A 78 8.52 -0.24 1.38
C ASP A 78 7.75 0.35 2.56
N TRP A 79 8.43 1.08 3.44
CA TRP A 79 7.78 1.81 4.53
C TRP A 79 6.76 2.84 4.02
N LEU A 80 7.10 3.59 2.97
CA LEU A 80 6.22 4.59 2.36
C LEU A 80 4.98 3.93 1.73
N ILE A 81 5.13 2.80 1.05
CA ILE A 81 4.02 1.99 0.52
C ILE A 81 3.13 1.52 1.67
N SER A 82 3.72 0.97 2.71
CA SER A 82 2.99 0.49 3.90
C SER A 82 2.20 1.61 4.55
N PHE A 83 2.77 2.82 4.66
CA PHE A 83 2.09 3.97 5.22
C PHE A 83 0.88 4.40 4.38
N VAL A 84 1.05 4.60 3.08
CA VAL A 84 -0.07 4.96 2.18
C VAL A 84 -1.16 3.88 2.20
N THR A 85 -0.77 2.61 2.27
CA THR A 85 -1.70 1.49 2.37
C THR A 85 -2.48 1.52 3.68
N SER A 86 -1.81 1.80 4.80
CA SER A 86 -2.44 1.93 6.12
C SER A 86 -3.45 3.08 6.15
N ILE A 87 -3.11 4.25 5.59
CA ILE A 87 -4.05 5.36 5.45
C ILE A 87 -5.32 4.92 4.70
N ARG A 88 -5.15 4.24 3.57
CA ARG A 88 -6.27 3.79 2.73
C ARG A 88 -7.13 2.74 3.44
N SER A 89 -6.51 1.76 4.08
CA SER A 89 -7.22 0.76 4.88
C SER A 89 -8.05 1.41 5.98
N THR A 90 -7.45 2.33 6.74
CA THR A 90 -8.15 3.05 7.82
C THR A 90 -9.34 3.84 7.29
N LYS A 91 -9.21 4.52 6.13
CA LYS A 91 -10.34 5.21 5.50
C LYS A 91 -11.49 4.25 5.16
N VAL A 92 -11.18 3.10 4.58
CA VAL A 92 -12.19 2.08 4.23
C VAL A 92 -12.88 1.56 5.49
N GLU A 93 -12.12 1.26 6.54
CA GLU A 93 -12.66 0.71 7.79
C GLU A 93 -13.50 1.71 8.58
N LEU A 94 -13.15 3.01 8.47
CA LEU A 94 -13.94 4.11 9.03
C LEU A 94 -15.08 4.57 8.10
N ASN A 95 -15.29 3.87 6.96
CA ASN A 95 -16.28 4.25 5.95
C ASN A 95 -16.11 5.70 5.47
N VAL A 96 -14.86 6.18 5.39
CA VAL A 96 -14.50 7.48 4.86
C VAL A 96 -14.26 7.36 3.35
N SER A 97 -14.74 8.34 2.58
CA SER A 97 -14.52 8.36 1.13
C SER A 97 -13.01 8.29 0.81
N PRO A 98 -12.58 7.43 -0.13
CA PRO A 98 -11.17 7.36 -0.54
C PRO A 98 -10.60 8.70 -1.04
N GLY A 99 -11.47 9.58 -1.55
CA GLY A 99 -11.13 10.92 -2.05
C GLY A 99 -10.96 11.98 -0.96
N SER A 100 -11.47 11.75 0.25
CA SER A 100 -11.40 12.72 1.35
C SER A 100 -9.95 13.01 1.73
N PHE A 101 -9.69 14.26 2.06
CA PHE A 101 -8.39 14.67 2.57
C PHE A 101 -8.30 14.44 4.07
N ILE A 102 -7.08 14.24 4.57
CA ILE A 102 -6.75 14.06 5.97
C ILE A 102 -5.53 14.89 6.35
N ASP A 103 -5.43 15.27 7.61
CA ASP A 103 -4.20 15.78 8.19
C ASP A 103 -3.50 14.65 8.95
N ILE A 104 -2.17 14.69 9.02
CA ILE A 104 -1.38 13.71 9.77
C ILE A 104 -0.49 14.38 10.79
N CYS A 105 -0.33 13.74 11.95
CA CYS A 105 0.63 14.16 12.95
C CYS A 105 1.76 13.13 13.06
N THR A 106 2.98 13.61 13.06
CA THR A 106 4.22 12.83 13.01
C THR A 106 5.07 12.99 14.27
N ASN A 107 4.48 13.46 15.38
CA ASN A 107 5.18 13.73 16.62
C ASN A 107 5.82 12.50 17.27
N GLU A 108 5.29 11.31 17.02
CA GLU A 108 5.82 10.04 17.54
C GLU A 108 6.79 9.34 16.57
N LEU A 109 7.15 9.99 15.43
CA LEU A 109 8.10 9.45 14.46
C LEU A 109 9.54 9.81 14.79
N ASN A 110 10.45 8.90 14.45
CA ASN A 110 11.87 9.23 14.48
C ASN A 110 12.28 10.19 13.33
N SER A 111 13.43 10.82 13.46
CA SER A 111 13.95 11.81 12.49
C SER A 111 14.12 11.24 11.08
N GLU A 112 14.49 9.97 10.93
CA GLU A 112 14.65 9.33 9.62
C GLU A 112 13.30 9.23 8.90
N LYS A 113 12.25 8.80 9.61
CA LYS A 113 10.90 8.65 9.04
C LYS A 113 10.26 10.00 8.74
N THR A 114 10.46 11.00 9.59
CA THR A 114 10.04 12.38 9.34
C THR A 114 10.66 12.91 8.05
N SER A 115 11.97 12.73 7.86
CA SER A 115 12.66 13.11 6.62
C SER A 115 12.13 12.37 5.39
N ILE A 116 11.72 11.09 5.52
CA ILE A 116 11.10 10.36 4.40
C ILE A 116 9.78 11.02 4.00
N ILE A 117 8.96 11.44 4.96
CA ILE A 117 7.69 12.12 4.67
C ILE A 117 7.94 13.46 3.99
N GLU A 118 8.82 14.30 4.56
CA GLU A 118 9.14 15.63 4.03
C GLU A 118 9.66 15.57 2.60
N ASN A 119 10.57 14.65 2.32
CA ASN A 119 11.13 14.47 0.98
C ASN A 119 10.13 13.87 -0.03
N ASN A 120 9.01 13.32 0.42
CA ASN A 120 8.00 12.67 -0.42
C ASN A 120 6.59 13.24 -0.23
N LEU A 121 6.46 14.49 0.20
CA LEU A 121 5.17 15.14 0.46
C LEU A 121 4.19 15.05 -0.72
N SER A 122 4.68 15.19 -1.96
CA SER A 122 3.87 15.07 -3.17
C SER A 122 3.22 13.69 -3.31
N VAL A 123 3.94 12.64 -2.91
CA VAL A 123 3.42 11.25 -2.90
C VAL A 123 2.30 11.12 -1.87
N PHE A 124 2.51 11.61 -0.64
CA PHE A 124 1.49 11.55 0.42
C PHE A 124 0.26 12.40 0.08
N LYS A 125 0.44 13.61 -0.45
CA LYS A 125 -0.66 14.47 -0.90
C LYS A 125 -1.50 13.78 -1.97
N ARG A 126 -0.87 13.16 -2.95
CA ARG A 126 -1.59 12.56 -4.07
C ARG A 126 -2.12 11.16 -3.79
N LEU A 127 -1.30 10.27 -3.22
CA LEU A 127 -1.68 8.86 -3.01
C LEU A 127 -2.40 8.62 -1.68
N GLY A 128 -2.02 9.34 -0.62
CA GLY A 128 -2.64 9.29 0.70
C GLY A 128 -3.81 10.26 0.88
N ARG A 129 -3.94 11.26 -0.04
CA ARG A 129 -4.84 12.39 0.16
C ARG A 129 -4.57 13.12 1.48
N VAL A 130 -3.29 13.36 1.76
CA VAL A 130 -2.85 14.13 2.91
C VAL A 130 -2.86 15.61 2.56
N SER A 131 -3.57 16.44 3.35
CA SER A 131 -3.57 17.89 3.21
C SER A 131 -2.36 18.50 3.90
N ASN A 132 -2.22 18.25 5.19
CA ASN A 132 -1.19 18.82 6.03
C ASN A 132 -0.44 17.74 6.82
N VAL A 133 0.82 18.03 7.11
CA VAL A 133 1.68 17.25 8.01
C VAL A 133 2.08 18.16 9.17
N SER A 134 1.74 17.77 10.38
CA SER A 134 2.07 18.50 11.60
C SER A 134 3.04 17.70 12.46
N SER A 135 3.94 18.40 13.14
CA SER A 135 4.78 17.83 14.20
C SER A 135 4.15 17.89 15.59
N SER A 136 3.00 18.55 15.72
CA SER A 136 2.25 18.67 16.97
C SER A 136 0.85 18.05 16.82
N GLU A 137 0.30 17.52 17.90
CA GLU A 137 -1.08 17.04 17.93
C GLU A 137 -2.04 18.20 17.66
N LEU A 138 -3.05 17.93 16.83
CA LEU A 138 -4.13 18.87 16.57
C LEU A 138 -5.22 18.70 17.63
N ASP A 139 -5.90 19.77 17.96
CA ASP A 139 -7.09 19.75 18.86
C ASP A 139 -8.32 19.20 18.12
N LYS A 140 -8.18 17.98 17.64
CA LYS A 140 -9.21 17.23 16.89
C LYS A 140 -9.13 15.76 17.28
N ASN A 141 -10.26 15.08 17.17
CA ASN A 141 -10.27 13.62 17.36
C ASN A 141 -9.46 12.93 16.26
N GLY A 142 -8.39 12.25 16.66
CA GLY A 142 -7.48 11.55 15.78
C GLY A 142 -7.58 10.04 15.91
N VAL A 143 -7.19 9.33 14.86
CA VAL A 143 -7.06 7.88 14.85
C VAL A 143 -5.59 7.52 14.72
N LYS A 144 -5.05 6.79 15.70
CA LYS A 144 -3.66 6.33 15.68
C LYS A 144 -3.54 5.08 14.81
N ILE A 145 -2.57 5.08 13.92
CA ILE A 145 -2.17 3.90 13.13
C ILE A 145 -0.72 3.55 13.42
N ILE A 146 -0.40 2.27 13.31
CA ILE A 146 0.98 1.79 13.49
C ILE A 146 1.53 1.38 12.12
N VAL A 147 2.66 1.96 11.74
CA VAL A 147 3.33 1.70 10.48
C VAL A 147 4.82 1.44 10.73
N GLY A 148 5.25 0.20 10.48
CA GLY A 148 6.64 -0.19 10.71
C GLY A 148 7.10 -0.04 12.17
N GLY A 149 6.17 -0.24 13.13
CA GLY A 149 6.44 -0.13 14.57
C GLY A 149 6.31 1.28 15.15
N GLU A 150 6.02 2.28 14.33
CA GLU A 150 5.87 3.68 14.76
C GLU A 150 4.42 4.14 14.66
N THR A 151 4.01 5.03 15.54
CA THR A 151 2.64 5.54 15.64
C THR A 151 2.50 6.85 14.87
N ILE A 152 1.41 6.97 14.12
CA ILE A 152 1.05 8.15 13.35
C ILE A 152 -0.42 8.44 13.62
N THR A 153 -0.74 9.70 13.90
CA THR A 153 -2.14 10.10 14.13
C THR A 153 -2.73 10.68 12.85
N LEU A 154 -3.87 10.15 12.43
CA LEU A 154 -4.66 10.63 11.29
C LEU A 154 -5.81 11.47 11.81
N TYR A 155 -5.97 12.68 11.30
CA TYR A 155 -7.10 13.55 11.59
C TYR A 155 -7.99 13.65 10.36
N PHE A 156 -9.26 13.37 10.57
CA PHE A 156 -10.28 13.43 9.52
C PHE A 156 -11.04 14.76 9.60
N ASP A 157 -11.72 15.13 8.52
CA ASP A 157 -12.51 16.34 8.48
C ASP A 157 -13.61 16.32 9.56
N GLN A 158 -13.99 17.51 10.04
CA GLN A 158 -14.91 17.70 11.20
C GLN A 158 -16.29 17.06 11.04
N ASN A 159 -16.67 16.69 9.83
CA ASN A 159 -17.96 16.05 9.53
C ASN A 159 -17.97 14.53 9.79
N LEU A 160 -16.86 13.93 10.23
CA LEU A 160 -16.82 12.51 10.55
C LEU A 160 -17.21 12.29 12.01
N ASP A 161 -18.41 11.77 12.23
CA ASP A 161 -18.81 11.29 13.56
C ASP A 161 -18.05 9.99 13.88
N LEU A 162 -16.89 10.13 14.52
CA LEU A 162 -16.09 9.00 14.97
C LEU A 162 -16.82 8.08 15.94
N ASN A 163 -17.79 8.62 16.71
CA ASN A 163 -18.59 7.81 17.64
C ASN A 163 -19.56 6.89 16.89
N GLU A 164 -20.19 7.41 15.83
CA GLU A 164 -21.02 6.58 14.95
C GLU A 164 -20.19 5.50 14.27
N GLN A 165 -19.02 5.85 13.74
CA GLN A 165 -18.12 4.88 13.12
C GLN A 165 -17.61 3.85 14.13
N LYS A 166 -17.28 4.27 15.35
CA LYS A 166 -16.90 3.37 16.46
C LYS A 166 -17.98 2.33 16.73
N LYS A 167 -19.26 2.76 16.79
CA LYS A 167 -20.40 1.83 16.96
C LYS A 167 -20.50 0.83 15.81
N LYS A 168 -20.34 1.27 14.56
CA LYS A 168 -20.36 0.38 13.38
C LYS A 168 -19.24 -0.65 13.43
N ILE A 169 -18.03 -0.23 13.80
CA ILE A 169 -16.88 -1.14 13.95
C ILE A 169 -17.13 -2.15 15.07
N ILE A 170 -17.67 -1.72 16.22
CA ILE A 170 -18.02 -2.63 17.33
C ILE A 170 -19.01 -3.71 16.87
N ASN A 171 -20.02 -3.33 16.11
CA ASN A 171 -20.99 -4.29 15.58
C ASN A 171 -20.32 -5.27 14.61
N LYS A 172 -19.45 -4.79 13.74
CA LYS A 172 -18.69 -5.63 12.80
C LYS A 172 -17.75 -6.60 13.52
N VAL A 173 -17.10 -6.16 14.60
CA VAL A 173 -16.29 -7.02 15.48
C VAL A 173 -17.13 -8.14 16.07
N LYS A 174 -18.31 -7.81 16.62
CA LYS A 174 -19.23 -8.83 17.18
C LYS A 174 -19.65 -9.87 16.15
N ASP A 175 -20.00 -9.43 14.93
CA ASP A 175 -20.38 -10.34 13.84
C ASP A 175 -19.22 -11.25 13.43
N LEU A 176 -18.00 -10.71 13.34
CA LEU A 176 -16.80 -11.49 13.04
C LEU A 176 -16.49 -12.52 14.13
N ASP A 177 -16.60 -12.12 15.40
CA ASP A 177 -16.42 -13.05 16.52
C ASP A 177 -17.42 -14.22 16.46
N GLN A 178 -18.68 -13.96 16.18
CA GLN A 178 -19.69 -15.02 16.02
C GLN A 178 -19.36 -15.95 14.85
N ARG A 179 -18.91 -15.41 13.71
CA ARG A 179 -18.46 -16.21 12.56
C ARG A 179 -17.24 -17.08 12.91
N ILE A 180 -16.26 -16.52 13.60
CA ILE A 180 -15.07 -17.25 14.05
C ILE A 180 -15.45 -18.38 15.00
N ILE A 181 -16.37 -18.15 15.94
CA ILE A 181 -16.90 -19.19 16.84
C ILE A 181 -17.57 -20.29 16.05
N GLY A 182 -18.44 -19.95 15.07
CA GLY A 182 -19.12 -20.92 14.21
C GLY A 182 -18.15 -21.77 13.40
N ILE A 183 -17.13 -21.16 12.78
CA ILE A 183 -16.12 -21.89 12.00
C ILE A 183 -15.28 -22.78 12.91
N ASN A 184 -14.86 -22.28 14.09
CA ASN A 184 -14.12 -23.08 15.06
C ASN A 184 -14.92 -24.29 15.55
N SER A 185 -16.22 -24.15 15.79
CA SER A 185 -17.10 -25.25 16.19
C SER A 185 -17.20 -26.33 15.09
N LYS A 186 -17.32 -25.92 13.81
CA LYS A 186 -17.28 -26.84 12.67
C LYS A 186 -15.94 -27.58 12.60
N LEU A 187 -14.82 -26.84 12.71
CA LEU A 187 -13.47 -27.42 12.62
C LEU A 187 -13.08 -28.28 13.82
N LYS A 188 -13.76 -28.15 14.97
CA LYS A 188 -13.61 -29.03 16.14
C LYS A 188 -14.47 -30.29 16.03
N ASN A 189 -15.48 -30.30 15.20
CA ASN A 189 -16.39 -31.46 15.03
C ASN A 189 -15.69 -32.57 14.25
N LYS A 190 -15.39 -33.70 14.94
CA LYS A 190 -14.71 -34.86 14.35
C LYS A 190 -15.53 -35.49 13.20
N SER A 191 -16.85 -35.49 13.29
CA SER A 191 -17.74 -36.01 12.23
C SER A 191 -17.68 -35.15 10.98
N PHE A 192 -17.64 -33.81 11.12
CA PHE A 192 -17.46 -32.91 10.00
C PHE A 192 -16.11 -33.12 9.32
N LEU A 193 -15.01 -33.19 10.09
CA LEU A 193 -13.67 -33.41 9.53
C LEU A 193 -13.53 -34.74 8.80
N LYS A 194 -14.27 -35.77 9.21
CA LYS A 194 -14.24 -37.11 8.60
C LYS A 194 -15.07 -37.18 7.31
N ASN A 195 -16.20 -36.49 7.26
CA ASN A 195 -17.18 -36.63 6.18
C ASN A 195 -17.15 -35.50 5.16
N ALA A 196 -16.58 -34.35 5.50
CA ALA A 196 -16.53 -33.20 4.59
C ALA A 196 -15.41 -33.36 3.56
N PRO A 197 -15.62 -32.93 2.28
CA PRO A 197 -14.58 -32.89 1.27
C PRO A 197 -13.40 -32.05 1.73
N LYS A 198 -12.17 -32.49 1.45
CA LYS A 198 -10.92 -31.78 1.84
C LYS A 198 -10.90 -30.31 1.43
N GLN A 199 -11.46 -30.00 0.26
CA GLN A 199 -11.57 -28.64 -0.25
C GLN A 199 -12.42 -27.73 0.66
N ILE A 200 -13.53 -28.24 1.21
CA ILE A 200 -14.40 -27.49 2.14
C ILE A 200 -13.67 -27.22 3.45
N VAL A 201 -12.98 -28.23 3.99
CA VAL A 201 -12.19 -28.05 5.22
C VAL A 201 -11.08 -27.03 5.03
N GLN A 202 -10.39 -27.03 3.89
CA GLN A 202 -9.38 -26.04 3.58
C GLN A 202 -9.97 -24.63 3.42
N LYS A 203 -11.13 -24.50 2.79
CA LYS A 203 -11.85 -23.23 2.65
C LYS A 203 -12.24 -22.64 4.01
N GLU A 204 -12.78 -23.46 4.91
CA GLU A 204 -13.12 -23.03 6.28
C GLU A 204 -11.86 -22.59 7.07
N LYS A 205 -10.74 -23.32 6.96
CA LYS A 205 -9.47 -22.92 7.60
C LYS A 205 -8.94 -21.59 7.07
N LYS A 206 -9.03 -21.36 5.75
CA LYS A 206 -8.62 -20.10 5.12
C LYS A 206 -9.50 -18.96 5.59
N ALA A 207 -10.82 -19.14 5.58
CA ALA A 207 -11.78 -18.15 6.08
C ALA A 207 -11.54 -17.80 7.55
N LEU A 208 -11.24 -18.80 8.39
CA LEU A 208 -10.88 -18.58 9.80
C LEU A 208 -9.65 -17.68 9.95
N MET A 209 -8.61 -17.91 9.15
CA MET A 209 -7.40 -17.10 9.17
C MET A 209 -7.68 -15.66 8.73
N GLU A 210 -8.43 -15.49 7.64
CA GLU A 210 -8.81 -14.18 7.11
C GLU A 210 -9.64 -13.39 8.13
N HIS A 211 -10.65 -14.00 8.74
CA HIS A 211 -11.48 -13.34 9.77
C HIS A 211 -10.69 -12.98 11.03
N LYS A 212 -9.72 -13.81 11.46
CA LYS A 212 -8.84 -13.47 12.59
C LYS A 212 -7.93 -12.28 12.28
N ILE A 213 -7.42 -12.17 11.06
CA ILE A 213 -6.61 -11.02 10.63
C ILE A 213 -7.47 -9.76 10.60
N GLU A 214 -8.68 -9.84 10.03
CA GLU A 214 -9.63 -8.71 9.99
C GLU A 214 -10.02 -8.26 11.40
N LEU A 215 -10.32 -9.18 12.29
CA LEU A 215 -10.65 -8.90 13.69
C LEU A 215 -9.51 -8.18 14.43
N LYS A 216 -8.27 -8.62 14.24
CA LYS A 216 -7.11 -7.92 14.82
C LYS A 216 -6.99 -6.49 14.33
N LYS A 217 -7.21 -6.25 13.02
CA LYS A 217 -7.17 -4.91 12.44
C LYS A 217 -8.26 -4.01 13.03
N LEU A 218 -9.51 -4.48 13.06
CA LEU A 218 -10.62 -3.70 13.61
C LEU A 218 -10.43 -3.37 15.10
N ASN A 219 -9.93 -4.31 15.88
CA ASN A 219 -9.62 -4.07 17.29
C ASN A 219 -8.49 -3.04 17.47
N SER A 220 -7.45 -3.07 16.62
CA SER A 220 -6.39 -2.05 16.66
C SER A 220 -6.93 -0.66 16.38
N ILE A 221 -7.85 -0.52 15.42
CA ILE A 221 -8.51 0.75 15.11
C ILE A 221 -9.43 1.21 16.24
N LEU A 222 -10.21 0.31 16.84
CA LEU A 222 -11.04 0.66 18.00
C LEU A 222 -10.21 1.23 19.17
N ASN A 223 -9.06 0.61 19.42
CA ASN A 223 -8.14 1.07 20.45
C ASN A 223 -7.43 2.38 20.10
N SER A 224 -7.33 2.69 18.81
CA SER A 224 -6.66 3.89 18.30
C SER A 224 -7.57 5.11 18.16
N ILE A 225 -8.88 4.92 18.18
CA ILE A 225 -9.83 6.03 18.24
C ILE A 225 -9.81 6.59 19.65
N LYS A 226 -9.13 7.71 19.84
CA LYS A 226 -9.14 8.44 21.12
C LYS A 226 -10.60 8.78 21.49
N ASN A 227 -10.93 8.58 22.76
CA ASN A 227 -12.19 9.09 23.34
C ASN A 227 -12.13 10.60 23.44
#